data_4bba077df4ec2090fd7b2e550e196da9
#
_entry.id   4bba077df4ec2090fd7b2e550e196da9
#
_cell.length_a   1.000
_cell.length_b   1.000
_cell.length_c   1.000
_cell.angle_alpha   90.00
_cell.angle_beta   90.00
_cell.angle_gamma   90.00
#
_symmetry.space_group_name_H-M   'P 1'
#
loop_
_entity.id
_entity.type
_entity.pdbx_description
1 polymer ?
#
loop_
_entity_poly.entity_id
_entity_poly.type
_entity_poly.pdbx_seq_one_letter_code
_entity_poly.pdbx_strand_id
1 'polypeptide(L)'
;MNRFQTYAIAAVAAAALVLLTAVHLDSQGAYYDELHQAPAAFHYIGSHPVMFTWPHHGIPLLNMTYSAAIKSTIYGAYLRFVDPLFSITSWRLLGIAFVAAGLFCFFMIAGASLRFQSAVLFGLLLLSDISVLVTTRHDWGPTALALALRLVFIGLWLSLALDATTGKSQRWKFALVGLVVGLSILEKLSSIVLIAPLGILLLTTRTRDKKGWRWAIAGLMLGTLPLVIGNIATYGKGHGFISLSEATTDKGDLGTFAYIYDYLSIGQGQLPRALVFGDVPNAWFGWSEAAALTALLIIICAAAMRGRESSSSLRLAGAFVATYAALAIAFPLIPHPTFVHHWIVATPFQYAAIALALPALKDNKNARRLFVAIAVFLIVMRIPNLITVEQSFASGKASDRYDGAYNKLMRLAATRSKDALFISSDWGSATQIYCGSNGQDDFVYEPFWNADSAQTVRDITSQTHKRVLYVVTTGIGAQFAASSAATIDALTQSRTWQSSPVEPEFANTGPIQIRKFVRSVEGN
;
A
#
# COMPACT_ATOMS: atom_id res chain seq x y z
N MET A 1 1.38 4.79 30.86
CA MET A 1 2.62 4.01 31.04
C MET A 1 3.75 4.93 31.49
N ASN A 2 4.75 4.40 32.22
CA ASN A 2 5.98 5.14 32.44
C ASN A 2 6.84 5.16 31.15
N ARG A 3 7.89 5.99 31.13
CA ARG A 3 8.74 6.16 29.93
C ARG A 3 9.41 4.84 29.49
N PHE A 4 9.92 4.08 30.45
CA PHE A 4 10.56 2.78 30.15
C PHE A 4 9.59 1.80 29.50
N GLN A 5 8.38 1.63 30.04
CA GLN A 5 7.35 0.78 29.46
C GLN A 5 6.97 1.24 28.04
N THR A 6 6.90 2.55 27.81
CA THR A 6 6.60 3.11 26.49
C THR A 6 7.68 2.74 25.47
N TYR A 7 8.96 2.96 25.82
CA TYR A 7 10.08 2.58 24.95
C TYR A 7 10.13 1.08 24.70
N ALA A 8 9.97 0.27 25.75
CA ALA A 8 10.02 -1.18 25.63
C ALA A 8 8.93 -1.71 24.69
N ILE A 9 7.67 -1.29 24.87
CA ILE A 9 6.57 -1.71 23.98
C ILE A 9 6.81 -1.21 22.55
N ALA A 10 7.21 0.05 22.36
CA ALA A 10 7.47 0.59 21.04
C ALA A 10 8.55 -0.21 20.29
N ALA A 11 9.66 -0.49 20.97
CA ALA A 11 10.77 -1.24 20.39
C ALA A 11 10.39 -2.71 20.11
N VAL A 12 9.74 -3.39 21.08
CA VAL A 12 9.33 -4.79 20.92
C VAL A 12 8.29 -4.95 19.80
N ALA A 13 7.29 -4.06 19.74
CA ALA A 13 6.26 -4.14 18.70
C ALA A 13 6.84 -3.86 17.29
N ALA A 14 7.72 -2.86 17.17
CA ALA A 14 8.38 -2.57 15.90
C ALA A 14 9.32 -3.70 15.46
N ALA A 15 10.11 -4.24 16.39
CA ALA A 15 11.00 -5.39 16.13
C ALA A 15 10.19 -6.65 15.74
N ALA A 16 9.09 -6.94 16.43
CA ALA A 16 8.22 -8.07 16.11
C ALA A 16 7.60 -7.91 14.71
N LEU A 17 7.16 -6.70 14.32
CA LEU A 17 6.68 -6.43 12.97
C LEU A 17 7.77 -6.73 11.93
N VAL A 18 9.00 -6.23 12.14
CA VAL A 18 10.12 -6.47 11.23
C VAL A 18 10.42 -7.97 11.13
N LEU A 19 10.48 -8.68 12.25
CA LEU A 19 10.73 -10.13 12.27
C LEU A 19 9.65 -10.93 11.52
N LEU A 20 8.37 -10.54 11.66
CA LEU A 20 7.26 -11.19 10.97
C LEU A 20 7.18 -10.83 9.48
N THR A 21 7.79 -9.74 9.02
CA THR A 21 7.61 -9.27 7.64
C THR A 21 8.86 -9.25 6.80
N ALA A 22 10.08 -9.27 7.38
CA ALA A 22 11.33 -9.11 6.64
C ALA A 22 11.98 -10.44 6.21
N VAL A 23 11.34 -11.58 6.44
CA VAL A 23 11.86 -12.92 6.05
C VAL A 23 11.38 -13.27 4.65
N HIS A 24 12.21 -13.94 3.84
CA HIS A 24 11.85 -14.42 2.50
C HIS A 24 11.28 -13.35 1.56
N LEU A 25 11.87 -12.15 1.56
CA LEU A 25 11.38 -11.00 0.79
C LEU A 25 11.52 -11.14 -0.73
N ASP A 26 12.38 -12.02 -1.20
CA ASP A 26 12.65 -12.30 -2.60
C ASP A 26 11.96 -13.57 -3.13
N SER A 27 11.25 -14.30 -2.26
CA SER A 27 10.64 -15.59 -2.63
C SER A 27 9.47 -15.44 -3.60
N GLN A 28 8.72 -14.36 -3.55
CA GLN A 28 7.67 -14.02 -4.51
C GLN A 28 8.18 -12.99 -5.52
N GLY A 29 7.69 -13.10 -6.76
CA GLY A 29 7.98 -12.15 -7.82
C GLY A 29 7.52 -10.74 -7.50
N ALA A 30 8.10 -9.78 -8.19
CA ALA A 30 7.77 -8.37 -8.06
C ALA A 30 6.50 -8.06 -8.87
N TYR A 31 5.40 -7.79 -8.18
CA TYR A 31 4.14 -7.43 -8.82
C TYR A 31 4.13 -6.01 -9.37
N TYR A 32 3.39 -5.79 -10.45
CA TYR A 32 3.33 -4.48 -11.13
C TYR A 32 2.95 -3.34 -10.18
N ASP A 33 1.84 -3.47 -9.42
CA ASP A 33 1.38 -2.40 -8.51
C ASP A 33 2.36 -2.11 -7.37
N GLU A 34 3.20 -3.07 -7.02
CA GLU A 34 4.28 -2.88 -6.05
C GLU A 34 5.40 -2.01 -6.62
N LEU A 35 5.69 -2.17 -7.92
CA LEU A 35 6.82 -1.54 -8.58
C LEU A 35 6.47 -0.24 -9.30
N HIS A 36 5.23 0.00 -9.65
CA HIS A 36 4.93 1.17 -10.49
C HIS A 36 5.24 2.53 -9.83
N GLN A 37 5.49 2.54 -8.52
CA GLN A 37 6.00 3.73 -7.83
C GLN A 37 7.52 3.86 -7.91
N ALA A 38 8.26 2.78 -8.14
CA ALA A 38 9.73 2.79 -8.14
C ALA A 38 10.35 3.68 -9.23
N PRO A 39 9.77 3.83 -10.45
CA PRO A 39 10.36 4.62 -11.52
C PRO A 39 10.81 6.02 -11.12
N ALA A 40 10.07 6.73 -10.28
CA ALA A 40 10.47 8.07 -9.84
C ALA A 40 11.78 8.09 -9.03
N ALA A 41 12.20 6.97 -8.43
CA ALA A 41 13.44 6.88 -7.67
C ALA A 41 14.68 7.02 -8.59
N PHE A 42 14.59 6.56 -9.83
CA PHE A 42 15.69 6.57 -10.78
C PHE A 42 16.04 7.97 -11.28
N HIS A 43 15.15 8.94 -11.13
CA HIS A 43 15.47 10.35 -11.33
C HIS A 43 16.74 10.79 -10.58
N TYR A 44 16.93 10.31 -9.37
CA TYR A 44 18.04 10.72 -8.49
C TYR A 44 19.38 10.09 -8.85
N ILE A 45 19.39 9.13 -9.78
CA ILE A 45 20.60 8.54 -10.37
C ILE A 45 20.76 8.87 -11.86
N GLY A 46 19.98 9.84 -12.36
CA GLY A 46 20.16 10.42 -13.70
C GLY A 46 19.31 9.83 -14.80
N SER A 47 18.28 9.05 -14.48
CA SER A 47 17.32 8.54 -15.48
C SER A 47 16.36 9.64 -15.94
N HIS A 48 16.21 9.81 -17.27
CA HIS A 48 15.29 10.74 -17.93
C HIS A 48 14.88 10.23 -19.32
N PRO A 49 13.59 10.29 -19.72
CA PRO A 49 12.43 10.62 -18.89
C PRO A 49 12.18 9.57 -17.82
N VAL A 50 11.45 9.92 -16.77
CA VAL A 50 11.07 9.00 -15.70
C VAL A 50 9.68 8.45 -15.99
N MET A 51 9.58 7.12 -16.18
CA MET A 51 8.35 6.42 -16.49
C MET A 51 7.28 6.62 -15.41
N PHE A 52 6.03 6.85 -15.81
CA PHE A 52 4.88 7.01 -14.91
C PHE A 52 4.99 8.10 -13.84
N THR A 53 5.80 9.15 -14.07
CA THR A 53 5.92 10.25 -13.11
C THR A 53 5.46 11.59 -13.70
N TRP A 54 5.02 12.47 -12.79
CA TRP A 54 4.64 13.84 -13.11
C TRP A 54 5.61 14.79 -12.41
N PRO A 55 6.66 15.24 -13.12
CA PRO A 55 7.64 16.14 -12.52
C PRO A 55 7.18 17.59 -12.55
N HIS A 56 7.62 18.35 -11.52
CA HIS A 56 7.57 19.80 -11.53
C HIS A 56 9.00 20.34 -11.42
N HIS A 57 9.41 21.14 -12.40
CA HIS A 57 10.82 21.57 -12.52
C HIS A 57 11.84 20.44 -12.44
N GLY A 58 11.51 19.30 -13.03
CA GLY A 58 12.35 18.11 -13.03
C GLY A 58 12.30 17.25 -11.76
N ILE A 59 11.64 17.71 -10.68
CA ILE A 59 11.51 16.95 -9.44
C ILE A 59 10.23 16.12 -9.49
N PRO A 60 10.29 14.79 -9.31
CA PRO A 60 9.10 13.95 -9.23
C PRO A 60 8.22 14.34 -8.04
N LEU A 61 6.99 14.78 -8.30
CA LEU A 61 6.00 15.06 -7.26
C LEU A 61 4.99 13.93 -7.13
N LEU A 62 4.52 13.40 -8.25
CA LEU A 62 3.54 12.34 -8.31
C LEU A 62 4.13 11.16 -9.07
N ASN A 63 3.93 9.97 -8.53
CA ASN A 63 3.91 8.72 -9.28
C ASN A 63 2.47 8.48 -9.68
N MET A 64 2.19 8.11 -10.88
CA MET A 64 0.80 7.93 -11.30
C MET A 64 -0.08 9.17 -11.01
N THR A 65 -1.32 9.10 -11.43
CA THR A 65 -2.30 10.20 -11.31
C THR A 65 -2.77 10.41 -9.87
N TYR A 66 -2.66 9.40 -9.02
CA TYR A 66 -3.30 9.33 -7.69
C TYR A 66 -2.34 9.06 -6.53
N SER A 67 -1.03 9.02 -6.78
CA SER A 67 -0.04 8.76 -5.73
C SER A 67 1.17 9.68 -5.82
N ALA A 68 1.76 10.02 -4.68
CA ALA A 68 2.97 10.82 -4.60
C ALA A 68 4.23 9.99 -4.80
N ALA A 69 5.35 10.72 -4.98
CA ALA A 69 6.68 10.13 -5.10
C ALA A 69 7.45 10.10 -3.77
N ILE A 70 6.77 10.05 -2.59
CA ILE A 70 7.46 10.14 -1.29
C ILE A 70 8.37 8.91 -1.07
N LYS A 71 7.82 7.70 -1.22
CA LYS A 71 8.62 6.46 -1.08
C LYS A 71 9.75 6.42 -2.09
N SER A 72 9.48 6.78 -3.34
CA SER A 72 10.45 6.81 -4.43
C SER A 72 11.56 7.82 -4.20
N THR A 73 11.24 9.01 -3.64
CA THR A 73 12.25 10.02 -3.29
C THR A 73 13.21 9.50 -2.22
N ILE A 74 12.68 8.82 -1.18
CA ILE A 74 13.52 8.23 -0.13
C ILE A 74 14.36 7.07 -0.69
N TYR A 75 13.76 6.23 -1.54
CA TYR A 75 14.48 5.14 -2.19
C TYR A 75 15.52 5.66 -3.21
N GLY A 76 15.22 6.75 -3.89
CA GLY A 76 16.17 7.42 -4.78
C GLY A 76 17.41 7.94 -4.04
N ALA A 77 17.23 8.43 -2.81
CA ALA A 77 18.37 8.75 -1.95
C ALA A 77 19.18 7.49 -1.58
N TYR A 78 18.52 6.36 -1.30
CA TYR A 78 19.19 5.07 -1.10
C TYR A 78 20.00 4.65 -2.34
N LEU A 79 19.40 4.72 -3.54
CA LEU A 79 20.09 4.40 -4.80
C LEU A 79 21.32 5.31 -5.04
N ARG A 80 21.24 6.57 -4.66
CA ARG A 80 22.32 7.53 -4.87
C ARG A 80 23.47 7.39 -3.88
N PHE A 81 23.19 7.05 -2.62
CA PHE A 81 24.18 7.14 -1.54
C PHE A 81 24.59 5.80 -0.94
N VAL A 82 23.81 4.72 -1.18
CA VAL A 82 24.04 3.41 -0.55
C VAL A 82 24.33 2.34 -1.61
N ASP A 83 23.37 2.07 -2.50
CA ASP A 83 23.51 1.04 -3.55
C ASP A 83 22.78 1.53 -4.82
N PRO A 84 23.50 1.77 -5.93
CA PRO A 84 22.90 2.28 -7.16
C PRO A 84 22.07 1.23 -7.91
N LEU A 85 22.04 -0.02 -7.45
CA LEU A 85 21.31 -1.10 -8.09
C LEU A 85 19.94 -1.29 -7.42
N PHE A 86 18.90 -1.35 -8.24
CA PHE A 86 17.57 -1.65 -7.75
C PHE A 86 17.49 -3.10 -7.22
N SER A 87 16.92 -3.26 -6.05
CA SER A 87 16.63 -4.55 -5.45
C SER A 87 15.20 -4.59 -4.90
N ILE A 88 14.42 -5.62 -5.27
CA ILE A 88 13.09 -5.83 -4.73
C ILE A 88 13.13 -5.99 -3.20
N THR A 89 14.17 -6.61 -2.67
CA THR A 89 14.37 -6.79 -1.23
C THR A 89 14.52 -5.44 -0.52
N SER A 90 15.38 -4.54 -1.01
CA SER A 90 15.56 -3.21 -0.41
C SER A 90 14.31 -2.34 -0.57
N TRP A 91 13.59 -2.46 -1.68
CA TRP A 91 12.32 -1.78 -1.92
C TRP A 91 11.22 -2.22 -0.92
N ARG A 92 11.13 -3.53 -0.65
CA ARG A 92 10.20 -4.11 0.35
C ARG A 92 10.60 -3.75 1.77
N LEU A 93 11.91 -3.81 2.08
CA LEU A 93 12.42 -3.38 3.40
C LEU A 93 12.11 -1.93 3.72
N LEU A 94 12.14 -1.03 2.74
CA LEU A 94 11.73 0.36 2.95
C LEU A 94 10.25 0.47 3.34
N GLY A 95 9.36 -0.28 2.71
CA GLY A 95 7.94 -0.35 3.10
C GLY A 95 7.76 -0.84 4.55
N ILE A 96 8.46 -1.93 4.90
CA ILE A 96 8.46 -2.48 6.27
C ILE A 96 8.98 -1.44 7.27
N ALA A 97 10.06 -0.74 6.94
CA ALA A 97 10.64 0.30 7.78
C ALA A 97 9.64 1.45 8.05
N PHE A 98 8.85 1.85 7.07
CA PHE A 98 7.79 2.85 7.29
C PHE A 98 6.76 2.40 8.31
N VAL A 99 6.24 1.17 8.18
CA VAL A 99 5.21 0.67 9.12
C VAL A 99 5.80 0.47 10.51
N ALA A 100 7.02 -0.08 10.61
CA ALA A 100 7.72 -0.24 11.89
C ALA A 100 7.98 1.11 12.58
N ALA A 101 8.43 2.12 11.83
CA ALA A 101 8.60 3.48 12.33
C ALA A 101 7.26 4.11 12.74
N GLY A 102 6.20 3.92 11.94
CA GLY A 102 4.85 4.38 12.28
C GLY A 102 4.33 3.76 13.57
N LEU A 103 4.53 2.45 13.75
CA LEU A 103 4.14 1.73 14.97
C LEU A 103 4.95 2.18 16.18
N PHE A 104 6.26 2.34 16.02
CA PHE A 104 7.13 2.92 17.06
C PHE A 104 6.65 4.32 17.46
N CYS A 105 6.45 5.20 16.49
CA CYS A 105 5.96 6.57 16.73
C CYS A 105 4.57 6.58 17.40
N PHE A 106 3.66 5.68 17.00
CA PHE A 106 2.36 5.54 17.66
C PHE A 106 2.51 5.33 19.17
N PHE A 107 3.32 4.36 19.59
CA PHE A 107 3.52 4.09 21.01
C PHE A 107 4.25 5.23 21.72
N MET A 108 5.23 5.86 21.08
CA MET A 108 5.93 7.01 21.66
C MET A 108 5.01 8.21 21.89
N ILE A 109 4.11 8.49 20.95
CA ILE A 109 3.18 9.61 21.02
C ILE A 109 2.02 9.31 22.00
N ALA A 110 1.44 8.11 21.91
CA ALA A 110 0.28 7.71 22.70
C ALA A 110 0.64 7.14 24.09
N GLY A 111 1.89 6.78 24.33
CA GLY A 111 2.30 5.97 25.49
C GLY A 111 1.94 6.56 26.85
N ALA A 112 2.07 7.89 27.02
CA ALA A 112 1.66 8.54 28.25
C ALA A 112 0.13 8.48 28.48
N SER A 113 -0.65 8.38 27.40
CA SER A 113 -2.11 8.39 27.41
C SER A 113 -2.71 6.98 27.47
N LEU A 114 -1.90 5.93 27.19
CA LEU A 114 -2.34 4.53 27.18
C LEU A 114 -2.00 3.80 28.47
N ARG A 115 -2.87 2.90 28.89
CA ARG A 115 -2.52 1.89 29.90
C ARG A 115 -1.73 0.76 29.26
N PHE A 116 -0.86 0.12 30.01
CA PHE A 116 -0.01 -0.98 29.54
C PHE A 116 -0.83 -2.09 28.83
N GLN A 117 -1.92 -2.53 29.46
CA GLN A 117 -2.81 -3.55 28.88
C GLN A 117 -3.41 -3.15 27.53
N SER A 118 -3.79 -1.86 27.38
CA SER A 118 -4.30 -1.33 26.10
C SER A 118 -3.21 -1.33 25.02
N ALA A 119 -2.00 -0.93 25.38
CA ALA A 119 -0.89 -0.91 24.45
C ALA A 119 -0.51 -2.32 23.98
N VAL A 120 -0.44 -3.29 24.90
CA VAL A 120 -0.20 -4.70 24.56
C VAL A 120 -1.32 -5.24 23.65
N LEU A 121 -2.60 -5.01 24.00
CA LEU A 121 -3.72 -5.51 23.21
C LEU A 121 -3.72 -4.89 21.80
N PHE A 122 -3.46 -3.58 21.66
CA PHE A 122 -3.31 -2.94 20.36
C PHE A 122 -2.20 -3.58 19.52
N GLY A 123 -1.03 -3.78 20.12
CA GLY A 123 0.11 -4.40 19.45
C GLY A 123 -0.20 -5.83 18.98
N LEU A 124 -0.80 -6.66 19.86
CA LEU A 124 -1.18 -8.02 19.50
C LEU A 124 -2.22 -8.10 18.40
N LEU A 125 -3.24 -7.23 18.42
CA LEU A 125 -4.25 -7.17 17.36
C LEU A 125 -3.65 -6.77 16.02
N LEU A 126 -2.74 -5.79 16.00
CA LEU A 126 -2.08 -5.33 14.78
C LEU A 126 -1.10 -6.38 14.24
N LEU A 127 -0.27 -6.98 15.11
CA LEU A 127 0.73 -7.97 14.72
C LEU A 127 0.14 -9.34 14.37
N SER A 128 -1.10 -9.63 14.78
CA SER A 128 -1.82 -10.83 14.34
C SER A 128 -2.65 -10.61 13.07
N ASP A 129 -2.78 -9.39 12.59
CA ASP A 129 -3.55 -9.06 11.37
C ASP A 129 -2.75 -9.45 10.12
N ILE A 130 -3.22 -10.49 9.44
CA ILE A 130 -2.55 -11.05 8.27
C ILE A 130 -2.55 -10.07 7.11
N SER A 131 -3.64 -9.30 6.93
CA SER A 131 -3.68 -8.28 5.89
C SER A 131 -2.66 -7.18 6.12
N VAL A 132 -2.47 -6.75 7.39
CA VAL A 132 -1.42 -5.78 7.75
C VAL A 132 -0.04 -6.35 7.43
N LEU A 133 0.24 -7.60 7.81
CA LEU A 133 1.57 -8.20 7.60
C LEU A 133 1.87 -8.40 6.11
N VAL A 134 0.92 -8.96 5.34
CA VAL A 134 1.12 -9.23 3.91
C VAL A 134 1.24 -7.93 3.11
N THR A 135 0.38 -6.93 3.37
CA THR A 135 0.46 -5.64 2.67
C THR A 135 1.66 -4.79 3.10
N THR A 136 2.16 -4.94 4.33
CA THR A 136 3.41 -4.31 4.75
C THR A 136 4.60 -4.89 3.99
N ARG A 137 4.61 -6.19 3.75
CA ARG A 137 5.67 -6.91 3.04
C ARG A 137 5.71 -6.54 1.56
N HIS A 138 4.57 -6.49 0.88
CA HIS A 138 4.47 -6.27 -0.57
C HIS A 138 4.13 -4.84 -1.00
N ASP A 139 3.61 -4.01 -0.12
CA ASP A 139 3.34 -2.57 -0.34
C ASP A 139 2.63 -2.25 -1.68
N TRP A 140 1.43 -2.80 -1.87
CA TRP A 140 0.62 -2.54 -3.08
C TRP A 140 0.18 -1.09 -3.18
N GLY A 141 0.81 -0.35 -4.08
CA GLY A 141 0.65 1.09 -4.16
C GLY A 141 0.78 1.69 -2.76
N PRO A 142 1.27 2.83 -2.47
CA PRO A 142 1.84 3.35 -1.22
C PRO A 142 1.10 3.00 0.09
N THR A 143 0.73 1.73 0.29
CA THR A 143 -0.08 1.26 1.42
C THR A 143 0.73 1.25 2.72
N ALA A 144 2.02 0.87 2.64
CA ALA A 144 2.89 0.82 3.82
C ALA A 144 3.08 2.20 4.45
N LEU A 145 3.40 3.22 3.65
CA LEU A 145 3.52 4.59 4.16
C LEU A 145 2.17 5.15 4.62
N ALA A 146 1.08 4.87 3.89
CA ALA A 146 -0.26 5.24 4.31
C ALA A 146 -0.62 4.64 5.67
N LEU A 147 -0.30 3.36 5.93
CA LEU A 147 -0.52 2.70 7.22
C LEU A 147 0.32 3.33 8.33
N ALA A 148 1.60 3.64 8.06
CA ALA A 148 2.47 4.33 9.01
C ALA A 148 1.89 5.70 9.42
N LEU A 149 1.43 6.49 8.46
CA LEU A 149 0.80 7.78 8.72
C LEU A 149 -0.50 7.63 9.54
N ARG A 150 -1.29 6.55 9.33
CA ARG A 150 -2.47 6.24 10.17
C ARG A 150 -2.10 5.99 11.62
N LEU A 151 -1.07 5.19 11.85
CA LEU A 151 -0.59 4.92 13.21
C LEU A 151 -0.17 6.21 13.91
N VAL A 152 0.57 7.08 13.24
CA VAL A 152 0.94 8.40 13.77
C VAL A 152 -0.30 9.27 14.04
N PHE A 153 -1.27 9.30 13.11
CA PHE A 153 -2.53 10.04 13.28
C PHE A 153 -3.28 9.58 14.52
N ILE A 154 -3.45 8.28 14.72
CA ILE A 154 -4.14 7.72 15.90
C ILE A 154 -3.38 8.05 17.16
N GLY A 155 -2.04 7.96 17.16
CA GLY A 155 -1.19 8.34 18.29
C GLY A 155 -1.39 9.80 18.70
N LEU A 156 -1.40 10.70 17.73
CA LEU A 156 -1.67 12.13 17.95
C LEU A 156 -3.08 12.37 18.50
N TRP A 157 -4.09 11.66 17.95
CA TRP A 157 -5.46 11.77 18.44
C TRP A 157 -5.59 11.33 19.90
N LEU A 158 -5.00 10.19 20.27
CA LEU A 158 -4.95 9.72 21.65
C LEU A 158 -4.26 10.72 22.57
N SER A 159 -3.14 11.27 22.16
CA SER A 159 -2.43 12.30 22.91
C SER A 159 -3.27 13.56 23.08
N LEU A 160 -3.94 14.04 22.03
CA LEU A 160 -4.83 15.22 22.11
C LEU A 160 -6.06 14.98 22.99
N ALA A 161 -6.65 13.79 22.93
CA ALA A 161 -7.88 13.49 23.62
C ALA A 161 -7.70 13.10 25.10
N LEU A 162 -6.59 12.46 25.45
CA LEU A 162 -6.38 11.89 26.79
C LEU A 162 -5.32 12.60 27.63
N ASP A 163 -4.41 13.38 27.03
CA ASP A 163 -3.38 14.11 27.77
C ASP A 163 -3.99 15.12 28.74
N ALA A 164 -3.69 14.97 30.03
CA ALA A 164 -4.20 15.80 31.11
C ALA A 164 -3.43 17.12 31.27
N THR A 165 -2.41 17.38 30.46
CA THR A 165 -1.59 18.60 30.53
C THR A 165 -2.42 19.83 30.12
N THR A 166 -3.20 20.31 31.06
CA THR A 166 -4.00 21.54 30.95
C THR A 166 -3.08 22.77 30.94
N GLY A 167 -3.30 23.67 29.99
CA GLY A 167 -2.70 25.01 29.98
C GLY A 167 -1.59 25.24 28.97
N LYS A 168 -0.93 24.23 28.40
CA LYS A 168 0.01 24.42 27.29
C LYS A 168 -0.73 24.35 25.95
N SER A 169 -0.45 25.32 25.07
CA SER A 169 -0.98 25.32 23.71
C SER A 169 -0.62 24.02 22.98
N GLN A 170 -1.62 23.24 22.55
CA GLN A 170 -1.44 22.00 21.78
C GLN A 170 -1.52 22.26 20.26
N ARG A 171 -1.40 23.51 19.82
CA ARG A 171 -1.54 23.95 18.43
C ARG A 171 -0.66 23.15 17.47
N TRP A 172 0.58 22.88 17.86
CA TRP A 172 1.50 22.10 17.04
C TRP A 172 1.02 20.64 16.81
N LYS A 173 0.34 20.01 17.80
CA LYS A 173 -0.23 18.67 17.64
C LYS A 173 -1.39 18.71 16.65
N PHE A 174 -2.25 19.73 16.68
CA PHE A 174 -3.30 19.91 15.68
C PHE A 174 -2.70 20.16 14.29
N ALA A 175 -1.65 20.97 14.16
CA ALA A 175 -0.94 21.18 12.90
C ALA A 175 -0.35 19.86 12.37
N LEU A 176 0.28 19.06 13.25
CA LEU A 176 0.79 17.73 12.86
C LEU A 176 -0.32 16.76 12.47
N VAL A 177 -1.46 16.75 13.16
CA VAL A 177 -2.62 15.93 12.76
C VAL A 177 -3.06 16.27 11.33
N GLY A 178 -3.23 17.57 11.05
CA GLY A 178 -3.58 18.03 9.71
C GLY A 178 -2.51 17.66 8.67
N LEU A 179 -1.23 17.89 9.00
CA LEU A 179 -0.11 17.54 8.13
C LEU A 179 -0.08 16.04 7.79
N VAL A 180 -0.27 15.17 8.78
CA VAL A 180 -0.30 13.71 8.57
C VAL A 180 -1.47 13.30 7.69
N VAL A 181 -2.65 13.90 7.86
CA VAL A 181 -3.80 13.67 6.98
C VAL A 181 -3.49 14.19 5.56
N GLY A 182 -2.93 15.39 5.43
CA GLY A 182 -2.54 15.95 4.15
C GLY A 182 -1.49 15.12 3.41
N LEU A 183 -0.45 14.67 4.11
CA LEU A 183 0.57 13.76 3.56
C LEU A 183 -0.03 12.40 3.17
N SER A 184 -1.03 11.92 3.93
CA SER A 184 -1.74 10.68 3.58
C SER A 184 -2.53 10.83 2.28
N ILE A 185 -3.20 11.95 2.07
CA ILE A 185 -3.94 12.26 0.84
C ILE A 185 -2.96 12.45 -0.32
N LEU A 186 -1.85 13.14 -0.09
CA LEU A 186 -0.77 13.29 -1.07
C LEU A 186 -0.23 11.94 -1.51
N GLU A 187 0.12 11.06 -0.55
CA GLU A 187 0.72 9.76 -0.83
C GLU A 187 -0.24 8.83 -1.58
N LYS A 188 -1.51 8.84 -1.21
CA LYS A 188 -2.55 8.06 -1.88
C LYS A 188 -3.88 8.80 -1.85
N LEU A 189 -4.38 9.20 -3.00
CA LEU A 189 -5.56 10.05 -3.11
C LEU A 189 -6.80 9.44 -2.44
N SER A 190 -6.95 8.11 -2.45
CA SER A 190 -8.03 7.41 -1.73
C SER A 190 -8.03 7.69 -0.22
N SER A 191 -6.94 8.21 0.33
CA SER A 191 -6.87 8.66 1.73
C SER A 191 -7.68 9.92 2.03
N ILE A 192 -8.33 10.51 1.03
CA ILE A 192 -9.28 11.61 1.24
C ILE A 192 -10.41 11.23 2.21
N VAL A 193 -10.74 9.94 2.32
CA VAL A 193 -11.68 9.42 3.32
C VAL A 193 -11.30 9.78 4.76
N LEU A 194 -10.04 10.13 5.03
CA LEU A 194 -9.58 10.58 6.36
C LEU A 194 -10.10 11.95 6.78
N ILE A 195 -10.72 12.68 5.88
CA ILE A 195 -11.41 13.93 6.26
C ILE A 195 -12.51 13.62 7.29
N ALA A 196 -13.19 12.46 7.18
CA ALA A 196 -14.19 12.06 8.18
C ALA A 196 -13.58 11.77 9.57
N PRO A 197 -12.53 10.94 9.72
CA PRO A 197 -11.78 10.80 10.98
C PRO A 197 -11.25 12.13 11.54
N LEU A 198 -10.73 13.01 10.68
CA LEU A 198 -10.27 14.34 11.11
C LEU A 198 -11.44 15.16 11.71
N GLY A 199 -12.61 15.14 11.07
CA GLY A 199 -13.80 15.79 11.58
C GLY A 199 -14.22 15.26 12.96
N ILE A 200 -14.24 13.92 13.12
CA ILE A 200 -14.57 13.27 14.41
C ILE A 200 -13.54 13.62 15.48
N LEU A 201 -12.23 13.64 15.13
CA LEU A 201 -11.16 14.09 16.03
C LEU A 201 -11.43 15.52 16.53
N LEU A 202 -11.70 16.43 15.61
CA LEU A 202 -11.92 17.84 15.94
C LEU A 202 -13.16 18.03 16.84
N LEU A 203 -14.23 17.26 16.62
CA LEU A 203 -15.42 17.25 17.47
C LEU A 203 -15.12 16.74 18.88
N THR A 204 -14.36 15.64 18.99
CA THR A 204 -14.02 15.03 20.29
C THR A 204 -13.02 15.84 21.11
N THR A 205 -12.22 16.70 20.45
CA THR A 205 -11.18 17.52 21.10
C THR A 205 -11.57 19.00 21.23
N ARG A 206 -12.72 19.42 20.68
CA ARG A 206 -13.18 20.83 20.64
C ARG A 206 -13.21 21.52 22.01
N THR A 207 -13.53 20.79 23.06
CA THR A 207 -13.60 21.33 24.42
C THR A 207 -12.23 21.73 24.98
N ARG A 208 -11.15 21.20 24.40
CA ARG A 208 -9.77 21.43 24.86
C ARG A 208 -9.08 22.63 24.17
N ASP A 209 -9.32 22.80 22.87
CA ASP A 209 -8.84 23.98 22.12
C ASP A 209 -9.86 24.35 21.02
N LYS A 210 -10.62 25.43 21.27
CA LYS A 210 -11.63 25.94 20.33
C LYS A 210 -11.04 26.42 18.99
N LYS A 211 -9.74 26.71 18.93
CA LYS A 211 -9.03 27.20 17.74
C LYS A 211 -8.16 26.13 17.09
N GLY A 212 -8.08 24.93 17.66
CA GLY A 212 -7.23 23.83 17.17
C GLY A 212 -7.52 23.47 15.70
N TRP A 213 -8.78 23.56 15.25
CA TRP A 213 -9.17 23.30 13.87
C TRP A 213 -8.41 24.14 12.83
N ARG A 214 -8.08 25.41 13.15
CA ARG A 214 -7.32 26.29 12.24
C ARG A 214 -5.92 25.75 11.97
N TRP A 215 -5.29 25.21 13.00
CA TRP A 215 -3.96 24.62 12.89
C TRP A 215 -4.02 23.26 12.15
N ALA A 216 -5.08 22.48 12.37
CA ALA A 216 -5.29 21.25 11.63
C ALA A 216 -5.51 21.53 10.13
N ILE A 217 -6.30 22.54 9.77
CA ILE A 217 -6.46 22.96 8.37
C ILE A 217 -5.13 23.45 7.79
N ALA A 218 -4.38 24.29 8.50
CA ALA A 218 -3.08 24.76 8.01
C ALA A 218 -2.11 23.59 7.74
N GLY A 219 -2.05 22.62 8.66
CA GLY A 219 -1.28 21.40 8.45
C GLY A 219 -1.76 20.57 7.26
N LEU A 220 -3.08 20.39 7.10
CA LEU A 220 -3.69 19.69 5.98
C LEU A 220 -3.30 20.34 4.64
N MET A 221 -3.44 21.65 4.54
CA MET A 221 -3.05 22.41 3.34
C MET A 221 -1.55 22.25 3.02
N LEU A 222 -0.70 22.31 4.04
CA LEU A 222 0.74 22.10 3.86
C LEU A 222 1.05 20.69 3.36
N GLY A 223 0.38 19.67 3.94
CA GLY A 223 0.59 18.27 3.55
C GLY A 223 0.10 17.94 2.14
N THR A 224 -0.98 18.59 1.68
CA THR A 224 -1.53 18.40 0.33
C THR A 224 -0.88 19.31 -0.71
N LEU A 225 -0.05 20.27 -0.32
CA LEU A 225 0.51 21.28 -1.23
C LEU A 225 1.21 20.70 -2.46
N PRO A 226 2.04 19.65 -2.38
CA PRO A 226 2.68 19.08 -3.57
C PRO A 226 1.66 18.47 -4.55
N LEU A 227 0.56 17.88 -4.06
CA LEU A 227 -0.54 17.38 -4.90
C LEU A 227 -1.22 18.53 -5.66
N VAL A 228 -1.48 19.64 -4.99
CA VAL A 228 -2.07 20.83 -5.60
C VAL A 228 -1.15 21.41 -6.66
N ILE A 229 0.15 21.53 -6.36
CA ILE A 229 1.17 22.01 -7.32
C ILE A 229 1.23 21.10 -8.54
N GLY A 230 1.26 19.77 -8.35
CA GLY A 230 1.27 18.79 -9.44
C GLY A 230 0.06 18.92 -10.35
N ASN A 231 -1.14 19.04 -9.78
CA ASN A 231 -2.38 19.22 -10.55
C ASN A 231 -2.44 20.56 -11.31
N ILE A 232 -1.96 21.66 -10.69
CA ILE A 232 -1.87 22.96 -11.39
C ILE A 232 -0.87 22.88 -12.54
N ALA A 233 0.27 22.24 -12.34
CA ALA A 233 1.29 22.08 -13.37
C ALA A 233 0.79 21.25 -14.57
N THR A 234 0.03 20.16 -14.32
CA THR A 234 -0.55 19.34 -15.39
C THR A 234 -1.69 20.05 -16.10
N TYR A 235 -2.54 20.79 -15.38
CA TYR A 235 -3.60 21.61 -15.97
C TYR A 235 -3.03 22.68 -16.89
N GLY A 236 -1.99 23.38 -16.47
CA GLY A 236 -1.31 24.40 -17.28
C GLY A 236 -0.66 23.86 -18.56
N LYS A 237 -0.36 22.56 -18.61
CA LYS A 237 0.15 21.85 -19.80
C LYS A 237 -0.94 21.25 -20.67
N GLY A 238 -2.22 21.48 -20.37
CA GLY A 238 -3.35 20.95 -21.13
C GLY A 238 -3.78 19.52 -20.79
N HIS A 239 -3.20 18.90 -19.74
CA HIS A 239 -3.57 17.55 -19.31
C HIS A 239 -4.75 17.49 -18.32
N GLY A 240 -5.36 18.64 -17.99
CA GLY A 240 -6.39 18.74 -16.97
C GLY A 240 -5.86 18.51 -15.55
N PHE A 241 -6.79 18.27 -14.60
CA PHE A 241 -6.43 17.86 -13.24
C PHE A 241 -6.13 16.37 -13.23
N ILE A 242 -4.86 16.03 -13.32
CA ILE A 242 -4.42 14.65 -13.54
C ILE A 242 -4.93 13.69 -12.44
N SER A 243 -5.05 14.13 -11.19
CA SER A 243 -5.56 13.30 -10.09
C SER A 243 -7.04 12.91 -10.24
N LEU A 244 -7.79 13.54 -11.17
CA LEU A 244 -9.18 13.21 -11.46
C LEU A 244 -9.35 12.43 -12.77
N SER A 245 -8.27 12.19 -13.52
CA SER A 245 -8.33 11.54 -14.84
C SER A 245 -8.82 10.09 -14.79
N GLU A 246 -8.66 9.41 -13.66
CA GLU A 246 -9.10 8.02 -13.46
C GLU A 246 -10.42 7.91 -12.69
N ALA A 247 -11.10 9.03 -12.43
CA ALA A 247 -12.41 8.99 -11.83
C ALA A 247 -13.40 8.23 -12.74
N THR A 248 -14.07 7.22 -12.21
CA THR A 248 -15.04 6.40 -12.94
C THR A 248 -16.31 6.18 -12.13
N THR A 249 -17.42 6.01 -12.84
CA THR A 249 -18.69 5.56 -12.26
C THR A 249 -18.79 4.03 -12.22
N ASP A 250 -18.04 3.34 -13.07
CA ASP A 250 -17.96 1.89 -13.07
C ASP A 250 -16.98 1.41 -11.98
N LYS A 251 -17.55 0.98 -10.87
CA LYS A 251 -16.79 0.56 -9.67
C LYS A 251 -16.65 -0.95 -9.54
N GLY A 252 -17.18 -1.70 -10.50
CA GLY A 252 -17.39 -3.15 -10.34
C GLY A 252 -18.48 -3.42 -9.28
N ASP A 253 -19.25 -4.47 -9.46
CA ASP A 253 -20.32 -4.83 -8.52
C ASP A 253 -19.79 -5.76 -7.42
N LEU A 254 -19.14 -5.18 -6.41
CA LEU A 254 -19.02 -5.85 -5.13
C LEU A 254 -20.37 -5.69 -4.42
N GLY A 255 -21.20 -6.74 -4.43
CA GLY A 255 -22.46 -6.73 -3.69
C GLY A 255 -22.24 -6.24 -2.26
N THR A 256 -23.12 -5.37 -1.76
CA THR A 256 -22.99 -4.71 -0.44
C THR A 256 -22.68 -5.70 0.69
N PHE A 257 -23.24 -6.90 0.64
CA PHE A 257 -23.01 -7.94 1.64
C PHE A 257 -21.58 -8.48 1.60
N ALA A 258 -21.05 -8.76 0.40
CA ALA A 258 -19.67 -9.22 0.23
C ALA A 258 -18.68 -8.16 0.72
N TYR A 259 -18.92 -6.89 0.38
CA TYR A 259 -18.09 -5.79 0.86
C TYR A 259 -18.06 -5.70 2.40
N ILE A 260 -19.23 -5.76 3.06
CA ILE A 260 -19.31 -5.70 4.54
C ILE A 260 -18.58 -6.90 5.16
N TYR A 261 -18.77 -8.08 4.60
CA TYR A 261 -18.09 -9.29 5.06
C TYR A 261 -16.56 -9.14 4.94
N ASP A 262 -16.07 -8.76 3.77
CA ASP A 262 -14.64 -8.59 3.52
C ASP A 262 -14.03 -7.49 4.41
N TYR A 263 -14.76 -6.40 4.63
CA TYR A 263 -14.34 -5.31 5.49
C TYR A 263 -14.22 -5.72 6.96
N LEU A 264 -15.17 -6.52 7.48
CA LEU A 264 -15.16 -7.01 8.85
C LEU A 264 -14.20 -8.18 9.08
N SER A 265 -13.89 -8.97 8.06
CA SER A 265 -13.02 -10.14 8.14
C SER A 265 -11.60 -9.90 7.62
N ILE A 266 -11.26 -8.64 7.34
CA ILE A 266 -10.01 -8.25 6.67
C ILE A 266 -8.75 -8.79 7.36
N GLY A 267 -8.75 -8.89 8.69
CA GLY A 267 -7.61 -9.33 9.47
C GLY A 267 -7.22 -10.81 9.26
N GLN A 268 -8.12 -11.65 8.70
CA GLN A 268 -7.79 -13.02 8.30
C GLN A 268 -6.99 -13.11 7.01
N GLY A 269 -6.82 -12.00 6.30
CA GLY A 269 -5.97 -11.97 5.12
C GLY A 269 -6.52 -12.68 3.90
N GLN A 270 -7.85 -12.88 3.78
CA GLN A 270 -8.45 -13.61 2.66
C GLN A 270 -8.04 -13.02 1.31
N LEU A 271 -8.29 -11.73 1.11
CA LEU A 271 -7.99 -11.04 -0.14
C LEU A 271 -6.48 -10.91 -0.43
N PRO A 272 -5.61 -10.50 0.54
CA PRO A 272 -4.17 -10.51 0.31
C PRO A 272 -3.61 -11.89 0.00
N ARG A 273 -4.09 -12.94 0.66
CA ARG A 273 -3.65 -14.33 0.39
C ARG A 273 -4.07 -14.79 -1.00
N ALA A 274 -5.31 -14.51 -1.40
CA ALA A 274 -5.77 -14.81 -2.76
C ALA A 274 -4.91 -14.10 -3.80
N LEU A 275 -4.55 -12.83 -3.56
CA LEU A 275 -3.73 -12.06 -4.49
C LEU A 275 -2.29 -12.56 -4.55
N VAL A 276 -1.63 -12.80 -3.40
CA VAL A 276 -0.20 -13.17 -3.35
C VAL A 276 0.04 -14.65 -3.62
N PHE A 277 -0.79 -15.52 -3.06
CA PHE A 277 -0.56 -16.97 -3.08
C PHE A 277 -1.54 -17.76 -3.95
N GLY A 278 -2.61 -17.12 -4.45
CA GLY A 278 -3.67 -17.80 -5.19
C GLY A 278 -4.55 -18.70 -4.32
N ASP A 279 -4.51 -18.55 -2.99
CA ASP A 279 -5.32 -19.32 -2.06
C ASP A 279 -6.19 -18.44 -1.16
N VAL A 280 -7.31 -19.03 -0.71
CA VAL A 280 -8.21 -18.36 0.23
C VAL A 280 -8.35 -19.24 1.47
N PRO A 281 -8.21 -18.69 2.69
CA PRO A 281 -8.45 -19.45 3.90
C PRO A 281 -9.91 -19.93 3.96
N ASN A 282 -10.17 -20.97 4.77
CA ASN A 282 -11.52 -21.46 4.97
C ASN A 282 -12.43 -20.31 5.43
N ALA A 283 -13.59 -20.18 4.80
CA ALA A 283 -14.57 -19.12 5.08
C ALA A 283 -14.99 -19.04 6.56
N TRP A 284 -14.93 -20.16 7.29
CA TRP A 284 -15.16 -20.21 8.73
C TRP A 284 -14.31 -19.19 9.51
N PHE A 285 -13.05 -19.05 9.17
CA PHE A 285 -12.17 -18.08 9.84
C PHE A 285 -12.64 -16.64 9.61
N GLY A 286 -13.06 -16.30 8.39
CA GLY A 286 -13.60 -14.99 8.07
C GLY A 286 -14.90 -14.68 8.81
N TRP A 287 -15.84 -15.62 8.82
CA TRP A 287 -17.10 -15.47 9.57
C TRP A 287 -16.88 -15.35 11.08
N SER A 288 -15.96 -16.15 11.64
CA SER A 288 -15.61 -16.08 13.06
C SER A 288 -14.99 -14.73 13.41
N GLU A 289 -14.15 -14.18 12.56
CA GLU A 289 -13.57 -12.84 12.75
C GLU A 289 -14.64 -11.75 12.67
N ALA A 290 -15.46 -11.76 11.63
CA ALA A 290 -16.52 -10.76 11.44
C ALA A 290 -17.50 -10.78 12.64
N ALA A 291 -17.86 -11.96 13.12
CA ALA A 291 -18.72 -12.11 14.30
C ALA A 291 -18.05 -11.61 15.59
N ALA A 292 -16.80 -12.01 15.83
CA ALA A 292 -16.04 -11.58 17.02
C ALA A 292 -15.82 -10.07 17.04
N LEU A 293 -15.40 -9.49 15.90
CA LEU A 293 -15.24 -8.05 15.76
C LEU A 293 -16.55 -7.30 15.98
N THR A 294 -17.63 -7.72 15.32
CA THR A 294 -18.94 -7.12 15.49
C THR A 294 -19.40 -7.16 16.95
N ALA A 295 -19.22 -8.29 17.65
CA ALA A 295 -19.54 -8.40 19.06
C ALA A 295 -18.73 -7.42 19.93
N LEU A 296 -17.43 -7.26 19.68
CA LEU A 296 -16.58 -6.29 20.38
C LEU A 296 -17.07 -4.86 20.15
N LEU A 297 -17.37 -4.49 18.90
CA LEU A 297 -17.85 -3.15 18.55
C LEU A 297 -19.22 -2.87 19.20
N ILE A 298 -20.14 -3.85 19.23
CA ILE A 298 -21.44 -3.72 19.92
C ILE A 298 -21.24 -3.51 21.42
N ILE A 299 -20.35 -4.27 22.08
CA ILE A 299 -20.06 -4.10 23.51
C ILE A 299 -19.54 -2.69 23.78
N ILE A 300 -18.63 -2.17 22.94
CA ILE A 300 -18.09 -0.81 23.07
C ILE A 300 -19.19 0.23 22.92
N CYS A 301 -20.02 0.13 21.89
CA CYS A 301 -21.14 1.06 21.66
C CYS A 301 -22.14 1.02 22.82
N ALA A 302 -22.56 -0.16 23.25
CA ALA A 302 -23.49 -0.32 24.35
C ALA A 302 -22.95 0.26 25.67
N ALA A 303 -21.66 0.06 25.96
CA ALA A 303 -21.01 0.64 27.13
C ALA A 303 -20.89 2.17 27.03
N ALA A 304 -20.53 2.70 25.86
CA ALA A 304 -20.41 4.14 25.63
C ALA A 304 -21.78 4.87 25.77
N MET A 305 -22.88 4.25 25.34
CA MET A 305 -24.21 4.81 25.44
C MET A 305 -24.82 4.78 26.86
N ARG A 306 -24.53 3.73 27.65
CA ARG A 306 -25.09 3.56 29.00
C ARG A 306 -24.47 4.50 30.03
N GLY A 307 -23.29 5.00 29.81
CA GLY A 307 -22.55 5.80 30.80
C GLY A 307 -22.77 7.29 30.63
N ARG A 308 -23.73 7.90 31.32
CA ARG A 308 -23.79 9.39 31.46
C ARG A 308 -22.48 9.94 32.06
N GLU A 309 -21.76 9.12 32.82
CA GLU A 309 -20.43 9.39 33.41
C GLU A 309 -19.33 8.50 32.79
N SER A 310 -19.50 8.07 31.53
CA SER A 310 -18.53 7.21 30.88
C SER A 310 -17.13 7.84 30.88
N SER A 311 -16.11 7.03 31.19
CA SER A 311 -14.74 7.50 31.20
C SER A 311 -14.35 8.09 29.84
N SER A 312 -13.45 9.09 29.84
CA SER A 312 -12.94 9.70 28.59
C SER A 312 -12.43 8.65 27.59
N SER A 313 -11.85 7.56 28.10
CA SER A 313 -11.40 6.42 27.29
C SER A 313 -12.53 5.70 26.57
N LEU A 314 -13.70 5.52 27.22
CA LEU A 314 -14.83 4.83 26.62
C LEU A 314 -15.52 5.68 25.53
N ARG A 315 -15.67 6.98 25.79
CA ARG A 315 -16.16 7.92 24.77
C ARG A 315 -15.25 7.97 23.54
N LEU A 316 -13.94 7.94 23.77
CA LEU A 316 -12.97 7.91 22.69
C LEU A 316 -12.99 6.56 21.96
N ALA A 317 -13.15 5.43 22.65
CA ALA A 317 -13.37 4.13 22.02
C ALA A 317 -14.60 4.15 21.09
N GLY A 318 -15.71 4.73 21.54
CA GLY A 318 -16.91 4.95 20.71
C GLY A 318 -16.63 5.85 19.50
N ALA A 319 -15.82 6.90 19.64
CA ALA A 319 -15.40 7.75 18.52
C ALA A 319 -14.56 6.98 17.48
N PHE A 320 -13.70 6.07 17.92
CA PHE A 320 -12.96 5.19 17.00
C PHE A 320 -13.86 4.15 16.32
N VAL A 321 -14.90 3.63 17.00
CA VAL A 321 -15.93 2.79 16.35
C VAL A 321 -16.68 3.59 15.28
N ALA A 322 -17.11 4.81 15.61
CA ALA A 322 -17.75 5.70 14.65
C ALA A 322 -16.85 6.02 13.46
N THR A 323 -15.55 6.21 13.69
CA THR A 323 -14.55 6.41 12.65
C THR A 323 -14.43 5.20 11.74
N TYR A 324 -14.34 4.00 12.30
CA TYR A 324 -14.27 2.76 11.54
C TYR A 324 -15.52 2.57 10.67
N ALA A 325 -16.71 2.82 11.22
CA ALA A 325 -17.97 2.78 10.47
C ALA A 325 -18.05 3.88 9.39
N ALA A 326 -17.59 5.10 9.69
CA ALA A 326 -17.56 6.19 8.70
C ALA A 326 -16.63 5.87 7.52
N LEU A 327 -15.50 5.22 7.76
CA LEU A 327 -14.60 4.75 6.70
C LEU A 327 -15.25 3.65 5.85
N ALA A 328 -15.97 2.70 6.47
CA ALA A 328 -16.74 1.68 5.74
C ALA A 328 -17.76 2.30 4.77
N ILE A 329 -18.37 3.42 5.15
CA ILE A 329 -19.31 4.14 4.29
C ILE A 329 -18.56 4.97 3.23
N ALA A 330 -17.43 5.55 3.58
CA ALA A 330 -16.71 6.47 2.70
C ALA A 330 -15.98 5.77 1.54
N PHE A 331 -15.45 4.57 1.72
CA PHE A 331 -14.73 3.85 0.65
C PHE A 331 -15.60 3.59 -0.59
N PRO A 332 -16.84 3.09 -0.50
CA PRO A 332 -17.70 2.92 -1.67
C PRO A 332 -18.08 4.24 -2.37
N LEU A 333 -17.90 5.39 -1.71
CA LEU A 333 -18.20 6.70 -2.30
C LEU A 333 -17.05 7.26 -3.15
N ILE A 334 -15.86 6.71 -3.04
CA ILE A 334 -14.71 7.12 -3.87
C ILE A 334 -15.06 6.82 -5.34
N PRO A 335 -14.85 7.77 -6.28
CA PRO A 335 -15.12 7.57 -7.70
C PRO A 335 -14.03 6.75 -8.40
N HIS A 336 -13.67 5.61 -7.82
CA HIS A 336 -12.66 4.66 -8.28
C HIS A 336 -12.90 3.30 -7.60
N PRO A 337 -12.63 2.16 -8.26
CA PRO A 337 -12.69 0.85 -7.60
C PRO A 337 -11.78 0.79 -6.37
N THR A 338 -12.33 0.32 -5.26
CA THR A 338 -11.55 0.17 -4.03
C THR A 338 -11.34 -1.31 -3.69
N PHE A 339 -10.14 -1.65 -3.26
CA PHE A 339 -9.70 -3.00 -2.95
C PHE A 339 -9.21 -3.10 -1.50
N VAL A 340 -8.84 -4.29 -1.06
CA VAL A 340 -8.37 -4.57 0.30
C VAL A 340 -7.27 -3.62 0.78
N HIS A 341 -6.34 -3.27 -0.07
CA HIS A 341 -5.24 -2.36 0.27
C HIS A 341 -5.67 -0.89 0.48
N HIS A 342 -6.91 -0.55 0.11
CA HIS A 342 -7.53 0.71 0.52
C HIS A 342 -8.20 0.58 1.89
N TRP A 343 -8.90 -0.55 2.14
CA TRP A 343 -9.69 -0.73 3.37
C TRP A 343 -8.84 -1.03 4.59
N ILE A 344 -7.68 -1.68 4.42
CA ILE A 344 -6.76 -2.04 5.51
C ILE A 344 -6.33 -0.83 6.34
N VAL A 345 -6.32 0.37 5.75
CA VAL A 345 -5.99 1.61 6.48
C VAL A 345 -7.03 1.98 7.55
N ALA A 346 -8.19 1.31 7.58
CA ALA A 346 -9.20 1.46 8.63
C ALA A 346 -8.94 0.56 9.86
N THR A 347 -8.18 -0.54 9.71
CA THR A 347 -7.99 -1.53 10.78
C THR A 347 -7.35 -0.97 12.06
N PRO A 348 -6.38 -0.04 12.02
CA PRO A 348 -5.84 0.54 13.24
C PRO A 348 -6.87 1.28 14.10
N PHE A 349 -7.95 1.82 13.50
CA PHE A 349 -9.01 2.50 14.27
C PHE A 349 -9.86 1.51 15.08
N GLN A 350 -10.21 0.35 14.50
CA GLN A 350 -10.92 -0.69 15.23
C GLN A 350 -10.06 -1.24 16.39
N TYR A 351 -8.75 -1.41 16.18
CA TYR A 351 -7.85 -1.90 17.24
C TYR A 351 -7.66 -0.86 18.35
N ALA A 352 -7.61 0.42 18.01
CA ALA A 352 -7.60 1.49 18.99
C ALA A 352 -8.91 1.51 19.82
N ALA A 353 -10.07 1.31 19.19
CA ALA A 353 -11.35 1.21 19.90
C ALA A 353 -11.35 0.06 20.91
N ILE A 354 -10.94 -1.15 20.48
CA ILE A 354 -10.88 -2.34 21.33
C ILE A 354 -9.88 -2.15 22.48
N ALA A 355 -8.69 -1.63 22.19
CA ALA A 355 -7.65 -1.42 23.20
C ALA A 355 -8.06 -0.41 24.28
N LEU A 356 -8.76 0.66 23.90
CA LEU A 356 -9.24 1.69 24.84
C LEU A 356 -10.43 1.24 25.68
N ALA A 357 -11.27 0.35 25.17
CA ALA A 357 -12.43 -0.15 25.88
C ALA A 357 -12.04 -1.07 27.05
N LEU A 358 -10.95 -1.83 26.92
CA LEU A 358 -10.52 -2.82 27.92
C LEU A 358 -10.41 -2.25 29.34
N PRO A 359 -9.67 -1.16 29.61
CA PRO A 359 -9.59 -0.59 30.95
C PRO A 359 -10.87 0.16 31.36
N ALA A 360 -11.72 0.56 30.43
CA ALA A 360 -12.93 1.28 30.71
C ALA A 360 -14.08 0.37 31.19
N LEU A 361 -13.99 -0.94 30.90
CA LEU A 361 -14.95 -1.96 31.35
C LEU A 361 -14.64 -2.51 32.76
N LYS A 362 -13.71 -1.89 33.52
CA LYS A 362 -13.24 -2.41 34.82
C LYS A 362 -14.35 -2.61 35.85
N ASP A 363 -15.38 -1.77 35.83
CA ASP A 363 -16.47 -1.78 36.81
C ASP A 363 -17.54 -2.84 36.51
N ASN A 364 -17.56 -3.40 35.31
CA ASN A 364 -18.43 -4.52 34.92
C ASN A 364 -17.56 -5.78 34.64
N LYS A 365 -17.32 -6.57 35.67
CA LYS A 365 -16.47 -7.76 35.61
C LYS A 365 -16.93 -8.77 34.54
N ASN A 366 -18.22 -8.97 34.36
CA ASN A 366 -18.74 -9.94 33.38
C ASN A 366 -18.55 -9.42 31.93
N ALA A 367 -18.90 -8.16 31.67
CA ALA A 367 -18.66 -7.56 30.36
C ALA A 367 -17.18 -7.53 30.02
N ARG A 368 -16.31 -7.22 30.99
CA ARG A 368 -14.85 -7.24 30.80
C ARG A 368 -14.32 -8.66 30.50
N ARG A 369 -14.79 -9.69 31.23
CA ARG A 369 -14.38 -11.08 30.97
C ARG A 369 -14.81 -11.52 29.57
N LEU A 370 -16.05 -11.28 29.19
CA LEU A 370 -16.57 -11.59 27.86
C LEU A 370 -15.76 -10.84 26.79
N PHE A 371 -15.51 -9.55 26.96
CA PHE A 371 -14.75 -8.73 26.05
C PHE A 371 -13.32 -9.27 25.84
N VAL A 372 -12.63 -9.62 26.94
CA VAL A 372 -11.28 -10.20 26.87
C VAL A 372 -11.32 -11.56 26.18
N ALA A 373 -12.29 -12.41 26.50
CA ALA A 373 -12.41 -13.72 25.87
C ALA A 373 -12.61 -13.59 24.34
N ILE A 374 -13.46 -12.67 23.87
CA ILE A 374 -13.66 -12.43 22.45
C ILE A 374 -12.40 -11.83 21.80
N ALA A 375 -11.72 -10.89 22.45
CA ALA A 375 -10.48 -10.30 21.91
C ALA A 375 -9.34 -11.33 21.81
N VAL A 376 -9.20 -12.21 22.82
CA VAL A 376 -8.25 -13.33 22.78
C VAL A 376 -8.63 -14.33 21.69
N PHE A 377 -9.91 -14.68 21.58
CA PHE A 377 -10.42 -15.56 20.50
C PHE A 377 -10.07 -14.99 19.13
N LEU A 378 -10.29 -13.69 18.91
CA LEU A 378 -9.96 -13.02 17.65
C LEU A 378 -8.46 -13.17 17.30
N ILE A 379 -7.56 -12.98 18.26
CA ILE A 379 -6.11 -13.13 18.05
C ILE A 379 -5.75 -14.60 17.78
N VAL A 380 -6.27 -15.53 18.59
CA VAL A 380 -5.96 -16.96 18.49
C VAL A 380 -6.43 -17.55 17.16
N MET A 381 -7.61 -17.14 16.68
CA MET A 381 -8.16 -17.61 15.41
C MET A 381 -7.35 -17.17 14.18
N ARG A 382 -6.49 -16.16 14.32
CA ARG A 382 -5.58 -15.73 13.25
C ARG A 382 -4.29 -16.56 13.18
N ILE A 383 -3.87 -17.20 14.28
CA ILE A 383 -2.60 -17.92 14.36
C ILE A 383 -2.46 -19.03 13.30
N PRO A 384 -3.44 -19.92 13.06
CA PRO A 384 -3.33 -20.94 12.02
C PRO A 384 -3.09 -20.36 10.63
N ASN A 385 -3.80 -19.29 10.28
CA ASN A 385 -3.63 -18.61 9.01
C ASN A 385 -2.29 -17.87 8.92
N LEU A 386 -1.80 -17.30 10.01
CA LEU A 386 -0.48 -16.69 10.07
C LEU A 386 0.63 -17.72 9.79
N ILE A 387 0.55 -18.89 10.44
CA ILE A 387 1.49 -20.00 10.19
C ILE A 387 1.47 -20.43 8.73
N THR A 388 0.27 -20.58 8.14
CA THR A 388 0.12 -20.94 6.72
C THR A 388 0.72 -19.89 5.79
N VAL A 389 0.55 -18.60 6.10
CA VAL A 389 1.13 -17.49 5.34
C VAL A 389 2.66 -17.53 5.40
N GLU A 390 3.25 -17.73 6.58
CA GLU A 390 4.71 -17.83 6.72
C GLU A 390 5.27 -19.07 5.99
N GLN A 391 4.57 -20.20 6.03
CA GLN A 391 4.93 -21.39 5.25
C GLN A 391 4.84 -21.13 3.74
N SER A 392 3.84 -20.38 3.28
CA SER A 392 3.71 -19.99 1.87
C SER A 392 4.86 -19.08 1.42
N PHE A 393 5.29 -18.14 2.27
CA PHE A 393 6.47 -17.33 2.00
C PHE A 393 7.75 -18.18 1.96
N ALA A 394 7.95 -19.04 2.93
CA ALA A 394 9.14 -19.91 3.01
C ALA A 394 9.25 -20.90 1.83
N SER A 395 8.12 -21.40 1.34
CA SER A 395 8.08 -22.33 0.18
C SER A 395 8.14 -21.62 -1.18
N GLY A 396 8.10 -20.29 -1.22
CA GLY A 396 8.01 -19.53 -2.47
C GLY A 396 6.69 -19.69 -3.22
N LYS A 397 5.61 -20.13 -2.52
CA LYS A 397 4.28 -20.21 -3.12
C LYS A 397 3.84 -18.82 -3.59
N ALA A 398 3.33 -18.74 -4.82
CA ALA A 398 2.90 -17.50 -5.42
C ALA A 398 1.71 -17.71 -6.36
N SER A 399 0.86 -16.71 -6.51
CA SER A 399 -0.09 -16.61 -7.62
C SER A 399 0.62 -16.23 -8.91
N ASP A 400 -0.09 -16.27 -10.02
CA ASP A 400 0.44 -15.81 -11.32
C ASP A 400 0.95 -14.38 -11.28
N ARG A 401 0.36 -13.51 -10.44
CA ARG A 401 0.76 -12.09 -10.30
C ARG A 401 2.06 -11.90 -9.52
N TYR A 402 2.39 -12.85 -8.66
CA TYR A 402 3.58 -12.84 -7.81
C TYR A 402 4.57 -13.96 -8.15
N ASP A 403 4.42 -14.55 -9.35
CA ASP A 403 5.31 -15.62 -9.81
C ASP A 403 6.77 -15.16 -9.89
N GLY A 404 7.69 -16.05 -9.52
CA GLY A 404 9.13 -15.81 -9.59
C GLY A 404 9.66 -15.49 -10.99
N ALA A 405 8.87 -15.73 -12.04
CA ALA A 405 9.16 -15.33 -13.42
C ALA A 405 9.39 -13.81 -13.55
N TYR A 406 8.67 -12.99 -12.78
CA TYR A 406 8.88 -11.54 -12.78
C TYR A 406 10.28 -11.16 -12.26
N ASN A 407 10.80 -11.86 -11.26
CA ASN A 407 12.18 -11.65 -10.79
C ASN A 407 13.21 -12.10 -11.83
N LYS A 408 12.91 -13.17 -12.62
CA LYS A 408 13.75 -13.59 -13.73
C LYS A 408 13.73 -12.54 -14.86
N LEU A 409 12.56 -11.99 -15.18
CA LEU A 409 12.42 -10.90 -16.15
C LEU A 409 13.24 -9.66 -15.76
N MET A 410 13.22 -9.26 -14.48
CA MET A 410 14.06 -8.18 -13.98
C MET A 410 15.55 -8.48 -14.16
N ARG A 411 16.01 -9.70 -13.89
CA ARG A 411 17.41 -10.11 -14.12
C ARG A 411 17.78 -10.13 -15.61
N LEU A 412 16.87 -10.56 -16.48
CA LEU A 412 17.07 -10.49 -17.92
C LEU A 412 17.26 -9.03 -18.37
N ALA A 413 16.40 -8.12 -17.91
CA ALA A 413 16.51 -6.69 -18.19
C ALA A 413 17.84 -6.12 -17.67
N ALA A 414 18.25 -6.45 -16.44
CA ALA A 414 19.50 -6.01 -15.85
C ALA A 414 20.72 -6.43 -16.69
N THR A 415 20.71 -7.63 -17.25
CA THR A 415 21.84 -8.18 -18.03
C THR A 415 21.83 -7.72 -19.48
N ARG A 416 20.66 -7.41 -20.05
CA ARG A 416 20.47 -7.15 -21.49
C ARG A 416 20.12 -5.71 -21.86
N SER A 417 19.96 -4.80 -20.90
CA SER A 417 19.54 -3.42 -21.17
C SER A 417 20.44 -2.66 -22.15
N LYS A 418 21.73 -3.03 -22.22
CA LYS A 418 22.68 -2.36 -23.11
C LYS A 418 22.52 -2.74 -24.58
N ASP A 419 22.20 -3.99 -24.89
CA ASP A 419 22.21 -4.55 -26.25
C ASP A 419 20.81 -4.96 -26.76
N ALA A 420 19.81 -4.97 -25.90
CA ALA A 420 18.46 -5.40 -26.23
C ALA A 420 17.41 -4.28 -26.07
N LEU A 421 16.35 -4.42 -26.86
CA LEU A 421 15.10 -3.69 -26.73
C LEU A 421 14.05 -4.64 -26.14
N PHE A 422 13.20 -4.13 -25.26
CA PHE A 422 12.09 -4.88 -24.68
C PHE A 422 10.75 -4.28 -25.13
N ILE A 423 9.84 -5.14 -25.54
CA ILE A 423 8.44 -4.80 -25.80
C ILE A 423 7.59 -5.55 -24.78
N SER A 424 6.99 -4.80 -23.87
CA SER A 424 5.94 -5.28 -22.99
C SER A 424 4.63 -5.22 -23.77
N SER A 425 4.24 -6.33 -24.39
CA SER A 425 3.09 -6.33 -25.30
C SER A 425 1.76 -6.54 -24.59
N ASP A 426 1.80 -6.75 -23.27
CA ASP A 426 0.65 -6.83 -22.39
C ASP A 426 0.94 -6.11 -21.06
N TRP A 427 -0.12 -5.73 -20.35
CA TRP A 427 -0.03 -5.01 -19.09
C TRP A 427 0.69 -5.84 -18.00
N GLY A 428 1.52 -5.19 -17.20
CA GLY A 428 2.05 -5.77 -15.98
C GLY A 428 3.52 -6.21 -16.02
N SER A 429 4.27 -5.96 -17.10
CA SER A 429 5.69 -6.34 -17.20
C SER A 429 6.67 -5.17 -17.39
N ALA A 430 6.23 -4.02 -17.85
CA ALA A 430 7.12 -2.89 -18.16
C ALA A 430 7.85 -2.34 -16.93
N THR A 431 7.19 -2.23 -15.80
CA THR A 431 7.83 -1.73 -14.56
C THR A 431 8.91 -2.65 -14.03
N GLN A 432 8.73 -3.97 -14.16
CA GLN A 432 9.76 -4.94 -13.79
C GLN A 432 11.00 -4.79 -14.68
N ILE A 433 10.79 -4.64 -16.00
CA ILE A 433 11.88 -4.42 -16.97
C ILE A 433 12.60 -3.10 -16.65
N TYR A 434 11.85 -2.03 -16.44
CA TYR A 434 12.39 -0.72 -16.12
C TYR A 434 13.18 -0.70 -14.81
N CYS A 435 12.65 -1.31 -13.75
CA CYS A 435 13.35 -1.44 -12.48
C CYS A 435 14.60 -2.32 -12.60
N GLY A 436 14.51 -3.45 -13.32
CA GLY A 436 15.64 -4.34 -13.56
C GLY A 436 16.81 -3.66 -14.28
N SER A 437 16.51 -2.71 -15.17
CA SER A 437 17.53 -1.92 -15.89
C SER A 437 18.06 -0.70 -15.12
N ASN A 438 17.66 -0.50 -13.86
CA ASN A 438 17.97 0.69 -13.07
C ASN A 438 17.45 2.00 -13.70
N GLY A 439 16.26 1.95 -14.27
CA GLY A 439 15.59 3.13 -14.78
C GLY A 439 16.02 3.58 -16.18
N GLN A 440 16.63 2.72 -16.95
CA GLN A 440 16.83 2.97 -18.37
C GLN A 440 15.48 2.81 -19.09
N ASP A 441 15.02 3.82 -19.81
CA ASP A 441 13.72 3.87 -20.46
C ASP A 441 13.79 3.83 -22.01
N ASP A 442 14.98 3.95 -22.57
CA ASP A 442 15.22 3.93 -24.02
C ASP A 442 15.11 2.52 -24.65
N PHE A 443 14.74 1.53 -23.87
CA PHE A 443 14.70 0.13 -24.30
C PHE A 443 13.45 -0.66 -23.88
N VAL A 444 12.44 -0.02 -23.28
CA VAL A 444 11.15 -0.66 -22.94
C VAL A 444 9.98 0.13 -23.50
N TYR A 445 9.08 -0.57 -24.22
CA TYR A 445 7.90 0.01 -24.85
C TYR A 445 6.65 -0.80 -24.57
N GLU A 446 5.51 -0.12 -24.45
CA GLU A 446 4.16 -0.69 -24.25
C GLU A 446 3.26 -0.31 -25.44
N PRO A 447 3.29 -1.08 -26.55
CA PRO A 447 2.55 -0.72 -27.77
C PRO A 447 1.02 -0.76 -27.61
N PHE A 448 0.51 -1.46 -26.61
CA PHE A 448 -0.93 -1.60 -26.38
C PHE A 448 -1.64 -0.31 -25.95
N TRP A 449 -0.92 0.74 -25.58
CA TRP A 449 -1.48 2.06 -25.33
C TRP A 449 -1.81 2.83 -26.63
N ASN A 450 -1.36 2.33 -27.78
CA ASN A 450 -1.62 2.94 -29.08
C ASN A 450 -2.72 2.16 -29.83
N ALA A 451 -3.48 2.87 -30.67
CA ALA A 451 -4.59 2.27 -31.42
C ALA A 451 -4.12 1.17 -32.39
N ASP A 452 -2.91 1.30 -32.98
CA ASP A 452 -2.27 0.30 -33.84
C ASP A 452 -0.95 -0.15 -33.24
N SER A 453 -1.01 -1.24 -32.48
CA SER A 453 0.16 -1.84 -31.85
C SER A 453 1.17 -2.37 -32.89
N ALA A 454 0.69 -2.93 -34.01
CA ALA A 454 1.56 -3.47 -35.04
C ALA A 454 2.36 -2.35 -35.73
N GLN A 455 1.73 -1.20 -36.05
CA GLN A 455 2.42 -0.06 -36.62
C GLN A 455 3.42 0.54 -35.61
N THR A 456 3.02 0.70 -34.36
CA THR A 456 3.89 1.16 -33.29
C THR A 456 5.16 0.31 -33.18
N VAL A 457 5.01 -1.02 -33.23
CA VAL A 457 6.15 -1.96 -33.19
C VAL A 457 7.05 -1.82 -34.42
N ARG A 458 6.48 -1.68 -35.63
CA ARG A 458 7.27 -1.42 -36.84
C ARG A 458 8.09 -0.13 -36.73
N ASP A 459 7.47 0.95 -36.25
CA ASP A 459 8.13 2.25 -36.10
C ASP A 459 9.30 2.19 -35.10
N ILE A 460 9.05 1.62 -33.90
CA ILE A 460 10.07 1.44 -32.87
C ILE A 460 11.23 0.57 -33.38
N THR A 461 10.93 -0.56 -34.01
CA THR A 461 11.95 -1.52 -34.47
C THR A 461 12.74 -1.02 -35.69
N SER A 462 12.17 -0.11 -36.49
CA SER A 462 12.90 0.55 -37.58
C SER A 462 13.91 1.59 -37.08
N GLN A 463 13.61 2.24 -35.98
CA GLN A 463 14.42 3.33 -35.40
C GLN A 463 15.50 2.83 -34.43
N THR A 464 15.33 1.65 -33.83
CA THR A 464 16.26 1.14 -32.82
C THR A 464 17.59 0.70 -33.45
N HIS A 465 18.69 0.98 -32.74
CA HIS A 465 20.04 0.45 -33.08
C HIS A 465 20.35 -0.86 -32.35
N LYS A 466 19.45 -1.33 -31.48
CA LYS A 466 19.63 -2.58 -30.74
C LYS A 466 19.61 -3.78 -31.70
N ARG A 467 20.39 -4.80 -31.37
CA ARG A 467 20.50 -6.02 -32.20
C ARG A 467 19.60 -7.15 -31.73
N VAL A 468 19.13 -7.09 -30.51
CA VAL A 468 18.27 -8.08 -29.87
C VAL A 468 16.98 -7.41 -29.43
N LEU A 469 15.88 -8.15 -29.55
CA LEU A 469 14.56 -7.70 -29.13
C LEU A 469 13.89 -8.82 -28.33
N TYR A 470 13.41 -8.48 -27.16
CA TYR A 470 12.57 -9.36 -26.35
C TYR A 470 11.12 -8.86 -26.34
N VAL A 471 10.19 -9.73 -26.72
CA VAL A 471 8.76 -9.49 -26.58
C VAL A 471 8.26 -10.26 -25.37
N VAL A 472 7.72 -9.55 -24.42
CA VAL A 472 7.17 -10.11 -23.20
C VAL A 472 5.66 -10.07 -23.28
N THR A 473 5.01 -11.24 -23.20
CA THR A 473 3.57 -11.39 -23.16
C THR A 473 3.17 -12.07 -21.85
N THR A 474 1.98 -11.78 -21.35
CA THR A 474 1.37 -12.59 -20.31
C THR A 474 0.61 -13.73 -20.97
N GLY A 475 0.56 -14.88 -20.30
CA GLY A 475 -0.16 -16.06 -20.80
C GLY A 475 -1.65 -16.02 -20.47
N ILE A 476 -2.07 -16.82 -19.49
CA ILE A 476 -3.46 -16.86 -19.04
C ILE A 476 -3.83 -15.51 -18.39
N GLY A 477 -4.93 -14.91 -18.83
CA GLY A 477 -5.42 -13.63 -18.29
C GLY A 477 -4.82 -12.39 -18.93
N ALA A 478 -4.24 -12.50 -20.13
CA ALA A 478 -3.75 -11.36 -20.91
C ALA A 478 -4.84 -10.29 -21.06
N GLN A 479 -4.53 -9.07 -20.61
CA GLN A 479 -5.45 -7.95 -20.69
C GLN A 479 -5.53 -7.37 -22.10
N PHE A 480 -4.42 -7.42 -22.84
CA PHE A 480 -4.29 -6.90 -24.19
C PHE A 480 -3.84 -8.00 -25.19
N ALA A 481 -4.52 -9.16 -25.16
CA ALA A 481 -4.18 -10.31 -25.99
C ALA A 481 -4.12 -9.98 -27.50
N ALA A 482 -5.03 -9.15 -28.01
CA ALA A 482 -5.04 -8.72 -29.40
C ALA A 482 -3.79 -7.89 -29.77
N SER A 483 -3.36 -6.98 -28.90
CA SER A 483 -2.12 -6.21 -29.06
C SER A 483 -0.88 -7.09 -29.03
N SER A 484 -0.86 -8.07 -28.13
CA SER A 484 0.22 -9.06 -28.04
C SER A 484 0.33 -9.89 -29.32
N ALA A 485 -0.79 -10.37 -29.86
CA ALA A 485 -0.82 -11.10 -31.13
C ALA A 485 -0.33 -10.22 -32.29
N ALA A 486 -0.86 -9.00 -32.42
CA ALA A 486 -0.46 -8.05 -33.46
C ALA A 486 1.05 -7.69 -33.41
N THR A 487 1.60 -7.55 -32.19
CA THR A 487 3.04 -7.33 -31.97
C THR A 487 3.88 -8.48 -32.49
N ILE A 488 3.50 -9.72 -32.14
CA ILE A 488 4.22 -10.92 -32.55
C ILE A 488 4.13 -11.12 -34.06
N ASP A 489 2.96 -10.93 -34.64
CA ASP A 489 2.74 -11.07 -36.10
C ASP A 489 3.56 -10.03 -36.88
N ALA A 490 3.58 -8.78 -36.45
CA ALA A 490 4.37 -7.72 -37.08
C ALA A 490 5.87 -8.06 -37.10
N LEU A 491 6.39 -8.65 -36.04
CA LEU A 491 7.79 -9.07 -35.96
C LEU A 491 8.09 -10.36 -36.74
N THR A 492 7.18 -11.32 -36.73
CA THR A 492 7.34 -12.59 -37.47
C THR A 492 7.30 -12.37 -38.98
N GLN A 493 6.52 -11.38 -39.45
CA GLN A 493 6.46 -10.98 -40.86
C GLN A 493 7.57 -10.03 -41.28
N SER A 494 8.37 -9.54 -40.33
CA SER A 494 9.47 -8.61 -40.62
C SER A 494 10.60 -9.32 -41.35
N ARG A 495 11.16 -8.70 -42.38
CA ARG A 495 12.39 -9.16 -43.04
C ARG A 495 13.67 -8.82 -42.23
N THR A 496 13.52 -7.88 -41.31
CA THR A 496 14.66 -7.34 -40.52
C THR A 496 14.89 -8.12 -39.24
N TRP A 497 13.86 -8.78 -38.70
CA TRP A 497 13.92 -9.47 -37.43
C TRP A 497 13.61 -10.96 -37.59
N GLN A 498 14.47 -11.82 -37.03
CA GLN A 498 14.31 -13.27 -37.09
C GLN A 498 14.11 -13.82 -35.67
N SER A 499 13.15 -14.74 -35.52
CA SER A 499 12.94 -15.45 -34.27
C SER A 499 14.19 -16.25 -33.88
N SER A 500 14.56 -16.19 -32.62
CA SER A 500 15.73 -16.85 -32.05
C SER A 500 15.35 -17.52 -30.72
N PRO A 501 15.99 -18.63 -30.33
CA PRO A 501 15.79 -19.20 -29.01
C PRO A 501 16.08 -18.19 -27.90
N VAL A 502 15.23 -18.17 -26.89
CA VAL A 502 15.46 -17.48 -25.63
C VAL A 502 16.50 -18.25 -24.83
N GLU A 503 17.31 -17.58 -24.06
CA GLU A 503 18.27 -18.19 -23.15
C GLU A 503 17.54 -19.19 -22.23
N PRO A 504 18.08 -20.42 -22.03
CA PRO A 504 17.36 -21.51 -21.33
C PRO A 504 16.85 -21.12 -19.92
N GLU A 505 17.59 -20.28 -19.21
CA GLU A 505 17.25 -19.82 -17.88
C GLU A 505 16.02 -18.91 -17.83
N PHE A 506 15.66 -18.31 -18.98
CA PHE A 506 14.51 -17.41 -19.14
C PHE A 506 13.39 -18.02 -19.99
N ALA A 507 13.60 -19.21 -20.57
CA ALA A 507 12.59 -19.91 -21.33
C ALA A 507 11.54 -20.52 -20.39
N ASN A 508 10.27 -20.50 -20.81
CA ASN A 508 9.13 -21.12 -20.09
C ASN A 508 8.98 -20.69 -18.62
N THR A 509 8.84 -19.42 -18.40
CA THR A 509 8.79 -18.82 -17.05
C THR A 509 7.36 -18.60 -16.55
N GLY A 510 6.55 -19.65 -16.42
CA GLY A 510 5.22 -19.56 -15.79
C GLY A 510 4.25 -18.65 -16.54
N PRO A 511 3.64 -17.64 -15.87
CA PRO A 511 2.63 -16.76 -16.47
C PRO A 511 3.18 -15.80 -17.52
N ILE A 512 4.51 -15.67 -17.64
CA ILE A 512 5.18 -14.79 -18.60
C ILE A 512 5.74 -15.64 -19.74
N GLN A 513 5.48 -15.23 -20.98
CA GLN A 513 6.11 -15.78 -22.15
C GLN A 513 7.07 -14.74 -22.75
N ILE A 514 8.32 -15.15 -22.97
CA ILE A 514 9.35 -14.30 -23.55
C ILE A 514 9.70 -14.85 -24.94
N ARG A 515 9.64 -14.01 -25.96
CA ARG A 515 10.12 -14.33 -27.32
C ARG A 515 11.29 -13.44 -27.66
N LYS A 516 12.32 -14.04 -28.25
CA LYS A 516 13.52 -13.34 -28.66
C LYS A 516 13.55 -13.22 -30.18
N PHE A 517 13.91 -12.04 -30.66
CA PHE A 517 14.20 -11.76 -32.05
C PHE A 517 15.60 -11.16 -32.17
N VAL A 518 16.30 -11.48 -33.23
CA VAL A 518 17.61 -10.91 -33.55
C VAL A 518 17.56 -10.23 -34.91
N ARG A 519 18.29 -9.13 -35.06
CA ARG A 519 18.34 -8.41 -36.32
C ARG A 519 19.07 -9.26 -37.38
N SER A 520 18.47 -9.42 -38.54
CA SER A 520 19.05 -10.11 -39.68
C SER A 520 20.31 -9.41 -40.16
N VAL A 521 21.37 -10.13 -40.43
CA VAL A 521 22.67 -9.59 -40.91
C VAL A 521 22.56 -9.09 -42.35
N GLU A 522 21.53 -9.47 -43.11
CA GLU A 522 21.37 -9.16 -44.52
C GLU A 522 20.74 -7.79 -44.81
N GLY A 523 20.53 -6.95 -43.82
CA GLY A 523 19.82 -5.67 -43.92
C GLY A 523 20.69 -4.40 -43.81
N ASN A 524 21.98 -4.47 -44.14
CA ASN A 524 22.84 -3.28 -44.26
C ASN A 524 22.98 -2.84 -45.72
#